data_15dd094b300043fbbebe52068647d67c
#
_entry.id   15dd094b300043fbbebe52068647d67c
#
_cell.length_a   1.000
_cell.length_b   1.000
_cell.length_c   1.000
_cell.angle_alpha   90.00
_cell.angle_beta   90.00
_cell.angle_gamma   90.00
#
_symmetry.space_group_name_H-M   'P 1'
#
loop_
_entity.id
_entity.type
_entity.pdbx_description
1 polymer ?
#
loop_
_entity_poly.entity_id
_entity_poly.type
_entity_poly.pdbx_seq_one_letter_code
_entity_poly.pdbx_strand_id
1 'polypeptide(L)'
;MKKYFTLEQAEDSLKNIKTIIKDLKDIKGSLDLFNSINVEYTDDYNGNFDELNFTKINKDFHRISFDFFSKIEEIEKTGCLIKDINDGLIDFFCLFEGREIMLCWKYGEEKIEYWHEIDDGFTGRKPINVLIDRLKQN
;
A
#
# COMPACT_ATOMS: atom_id res chain seq x y z
N MET A 1 -7.91 4.46 -16.75
CA MET A 1 -8.94 3.41 -16.93
C MET A 1 -8.87 2.40 -15.80
N LYS A 2 -10.03 2.02 -15.27
CA LYS A 2 -10.10 0.96 -14.27
C LYS A 2 -9.70 -0.37 -14.90
N LYS A 3 -8.88 -1.12 -14.18
CA LYS A 3 -8.59 -2.49 -14.53
C LYS A 3 -9.40 -3.41 -13.62
N TYR A 4 -10.11 -4.35 -14.23
CA TYR A 4 -10.86 -5.37 -13.50
C TYR A 4 -10.05 -6.66 -13.44
N PHE A 5 -10.05 -7.28 -12.27
CA PHE A 5 -9.29 -8.49 -12.00
C PHE A 5 -10.24 -9.66 -11.76
N THR A 6 -9.90 -10.82 -12.30
CA THR A 6 -10.43 -12.07 -11.75
C THR A 6 -9.69 -12.37 -10.44
N LEU A 7 -10.23 -13.28 -9.64
CA LEU A 7 -9.54 -13.68 -8.41
C LEU A 7 -8.14 -14.21 -8.71
N GLU A 8 -7.99 -15.01 -9.74
CA GLU A 8 -6.71 -15.58 -10.15
C GLU A 8 -5.71 -14.48 -10.55
N GLN A 9 -6.16 -13.52 -11.36
CA GLN A 9 -5.32 -12.39 -11.78
C GLN A 9 -4.89 -11.55 -10.59
N ALA A 10 -5.79 -11.28 -9.64
CA ALA A 10 -5.49 -10.53 -8.44
C ALA A 10 -4.46 -11.26 -7.57
N GLU A 11 -4.62 -12.56 -7.38
CA GLU A 11 -3.66 -13.37 -6.62
C GLU A 11 -2.29 -13.44 -7.29
N ASP A 12 -2.24 -13.51 -8.62
CA ASP A 12 -0.97 -13.47 -9.36
C ASP A 12 -0.25 -12.12 -9.17
N SER A 13 -0.99 -11.01 -9.25
CA SER A 13 -0.44 -9.68 -8.99
C SER A 13 0.03 -9.55 -7.56
N LEU A 14 -0.68 -10.16 -6.62
CA LEU A 14 -0.38 -10.08 -5.19
C LEU A 14 1.02 -10.61 -4.86
N LYS A 15 1.52 -11.59 -5.59
CA LYS A 15 2.84 -12.17 -5.35
C LYS A 15 3.94 -11.09 -5.37
N ASN A 16 3.90 -10.17 -6.33
CA ASN A 16 4.85 -9.06 -6.41
C ASN A 16 4.49 -7.94 -5.43
N ILE A 17 3.20 -7.66 -5.27
CA ILE A 17 2.71 -6.60 -4.40
C ILE A 17 3.12 -6.83 -2.95
N LYS A 18 3.10 -8.08 -2.47
CA LYS A 18 3.50 -8.41 -1.09
C LYS A 18 4.89 -7.90 -0.75
N THR A 19 5.86 -8.12 -1.64
CA THR A 19 7.23 -7.67 -1.45
C THR A 19 7.32 -6.15 -1.44
N ILE A 20 6.63 -5.49 -2.37
CA ILE A 20 6.65 -4.03 -2.48
C ILE A 20 5.99 -3.39 -1.27
N ILE A 21 4.87 -3.93 -0.79
CA ILE A 21 4.17 -3.43 0.41
C ILE A 21 5.05 -3.54 1.64
N LYS A 22 5.78 -4.65 1.78
CA LYS A 22 6.72 -4.82 2.89
C LYS A 22 7.77 -3.72 2.87
N ASP A 23 8.37 -3.47 1.71
CA ASP A 23 9.36 -2.41 1.54
C ASP A 23 8.76 -1.04 1.83
N LEU A 24 7.53 -0.78 1.38
CA LEU A 24 6.83 0.48 1.64
C LEU A 24 6.61 0.72 3.13
N LYS A 25 6.21 -0.31 3.87
CA LYS A 25 6.02 -0.19 5.32
C LYS A 25 7.33 0.15 6.01
N ASP A 26 8.42 -0.48 5.61
CA ASP A 26 9.75 -0.22 6.17
C ASP A 26 10.22 1.21 5.83
N ILE A 27 10.03 1.64 4.59
CA ILE A 27 10.40 2.98 4.15
C ILE A 27 9.57 4.04 4.89
N LYS A 28 8.28 3.79 5.06
CA LYS A 28 7.41 4.71 5.80
C LYS A 28 7.86 4.87 7.24
N GLY A 29 8.28 3.79 7.88
CA GLY A 29 8.87 3.85 9.22
C GLY A 29 10.12 4.73 9.26
N SER A 30 10.98 4.63 8.25
CA SER A 30 12.17 5.48 8.13
C SER A 30 11.79 6.95 7.91
N LEU A 31 10.78 7.23 7.10
CA LEU A 31 10.31 8.60 6.86
C LEU A 31 9.73 9.21 8.13
N ASP A 32 8.97 8.45 8.89
CA ASP A 32 8.42 8.90 10.17
C ASP A 32 9.54 9.24 11.16
N LEU A 33 10.60 8.43 11.17
CA LEU A 33 11.78 8.68 12.00
C LEU A 33 12.50 9.95 11.56
N PHE A 34 12.70 10.17 10.26
CA PHE A 34 13.30 11.40 9.73
C PHE A 34 12.50 12.64 10.11
N ASN A 35 11.18 12.58 10.04
CA ASN A 35 10.33 13.69 10.44
C ASN A 35 10.49 14.01 11.93
N SER A 36 10.62 12.98 12.76
CA SER A 36 10.88 13.13 14.19
C SER A 36 12.22 13.83 14.46
N ILE A 37 13.29 13.40 13.78
CA ILE A 37 14.63 14.01 13.90
C ILE A 37 14.61 15.47 13.44
N ASN A 38 13.91 15.76 12.35
CA ASN A 38 13.83 17.11 11.81
C ASN A 38 13.14 18.08 12.79
N VAL A 39 12.11 17.62 13.49
CA VAL A 39 11.45 18.39 14.53
C VAL A 39 12.41 18.67 15.70
N GLU A 40 13.18 17.68 16.14
CA GLU A 40 14.18 17.85 17.19
C GLU A 40 15.26 18.85 16.79
N TYR A 41 15.71 18.83 15.52
CA TYR A 41 16.71 19.76 15.00
C TYR A 41 16.22 21.21 14.98
N THR A 42 14.93 21.42 14.71
CA THR A 42 14.34 22.77 14.70
C THR A 42 14.13 23.31 16.12
N ASP A 43 13.86 22.45 17.07
CA ASP A 43 13.65 22.85 18.49
C ASP A 43 14.97 23.12 19.22
N ASP A 44 16.07 22.53 18.76
CA ASP A 44 17.40 22.67 19.40
C ASP A 44 18.23 23.78 18.75
N TYR A 45 17.61 24.94 18.54
CA TYR A 45 18.24 26.08 17.91
C TYR A 45 19.12 26.87 18.91
N ASN A 46 20.07 26.20 19.56
CA ASN A 46 20.98 26.81 20.53
C ASN A 46 22.42 26.98 20.03
N GLY A 47 22.60 27.26 18.74
CA GLY A 47 23.90 27.61 18.19
C GLY A 47 24.79 26.43 17.81
N ASN A 48 24.30 25.20 17.93
CA ASN A 48 25.01 23.99 17.53
C ASN A 48 24.50 23.44 16.18
N PHE A 49 23.96 24.31 15.34
CA PHE A 49 23.47 23.94 14.02
C PHE A 49 24.65 23.54 13.11
N ASP A 50 24.68 22.26 12.72
CA ASP A 50 25.67 21.74 11.78
C ASP A 50 25.04 21.67 10.39
N GLU A 51 25.36 22.62 9.54
CA GLU A 51 24.84 22.71 8.17
C GLU A 51 25.16 21.47 7.32
N LEU A 52 26.34 20.87 7.52
CA LEU A 52 26.73 19.69 6.76
C LEU A 52 25.86 18.48 7.12
N ASN A 53 25.61 18.28 8.40
CA ASN A 53 24.74 17.19 8.87
C ASN A 53 23.30 17.42 8.43
N PHE A 54 22.81 18.65 8.49
CA PHE A 54 21.48 19.01 8.02
C PHE A 54 21.33 18.74 6.53
N THR A 55 22.32 19.11 5.73
CA THR A 55 22.31 18.86 4.28
C THR A 55 22.31 17.39 3.97
N LYS A 56 23.09 16.59 4.70
CA LYS A 56 23.12 15.13 4.54
C LYS A 56 21.77 14.50 4.88
N ILE A 57 21.16 14.91 6.00
CA ILE A 57 19.84 14.44 6.42
C ILE A 57 18.79 14.78 5.37
N ASN A 58 18.82 15.98 4.82
CA ASN A 58 17.92 16.40 3.75
C ASN A 58 18.07 15.56 2.49
N LYS A 59 19.30 15.28 2.08
CA LYS A 59 19.55 14.42 0.92
C LYS A 59 19.00 13.02 1.13
N ASP A 60 19.26 12.45 2.31
CA ASP A 60 18.77 11.11 2.65
C ASP A 60 17.24 11.08 2.68
N PHE A 61 16.62 12.11 3.26
CA PHE A 61 15.17 12.25 3.29
C PHE A 61 14.58 12.27 1.88
N HIS A 62 15.14 13.08 0.98
CA HIS A 62 14.66 13.17 -0.40
C HIS A 62 14.84 11.87 -1.17
N ARG A 63 15.95 11.18 -0.97
CA ARG A 63 16.21 9.89 -1.61
C ARG A 63 15.21 8.84 -1.15
N ILE A 64 14.95 8.77 0.16
CA ILE A 64 13.99 7.81 0.74
C ILE A 64 12.57 8.15 0.30
N SER A 65 12.22 9.43 0.25
CA SER A 65 10.91 9.89 -0.24
C SER A 65 10.70 9.52 -1.70
N PHE A 66 11.73 9.69 -2.53
CA PHE A 66 11.65 9.29 -3.95
C PHE A 66 11.42 7.79 -4.08
N ASP A 67 12.15 6.99 -3.32
CA ASP A 67 11.96 5.54 -3.32
C ASP A 67 10.56 5.14 -2.87
N PHE A 68 10.05 5.81 -1.84
CA PHE A 68 8.69 5.59 -1.34
C PHE A 68 7.64 5.81 -2.43
N PHE A 69 7.69 6.98 -3.10
CA PHE A 69 6.73 7.30 -4.15
C PHE A 69 6.89 6.42 -5.38
N SER A 70 8.12 6.02 -5.71
CA SER A 70 8.38 5.11 -6.83
C SER A 70 7.75 3.74 -6.60
N LYS A 71 7.79 3.25 -5.37
CA LYS A 71 7.17 1.95 -5.02
C LYS A 71 5.65 2.02 -5.01
N ILE A 72 5.08 3.14 -4.56
CA ILE A 72 3.63 3.36 -4.67
C ILE A 72 3.21 3.31 -6.14
N GLU A 73 3.93 4.00 -6.99
CA GLU A 73 3.67 4.04 -8.43
C GLU A 73 3.77 2.64 -9.05
N GLU A 74 4.74 1.85 -8.63
CA GLU A 74 4.91 0.48 -9.09
C GLU A 74 3.70 -0.40 -8.77
N ILE A 75 3.13 -0.25 -7.57
CA ILE A 75 1.92 -0.96 -7.18
C ILE A 75 0.72 -0.46 -8.00
N GLU A 76 0.55 0.86 -8.10
CA GLU A 76 -0.57 1.45 -8.82
C GLU A 76 -0.58 1.07 -10.30
N LYS A 77 0.58 0.87 -10.92
CA LYS A 77 0.71 0.42 -12.31
C LYS A 77 0.11 -0.97 -12.54
N THR A 78 -0.01 -1.80 -11.50
CA THR A 78 -0.68 -3.09 -11.63
C THR A 78 -2.19 -2.95 -11.82
N GLY A 79 -2.75 -1.79 -11.48
CA GLY A 79 -4.17 -1.50 -11.58
C GLY A 79 -4.94 -1.64 -10.27
N CYS A 80 -4.28 -2.07 -9.19
CA CYS A 80 -4.91 -2.15 -7.87
C CYS A 80 -4.94 -0.80 -7.16
N LEU A 81 -5.66 -0.74 -6.05
CA LEU A 81 -5.73 0.45 -5.20
C LEU A 81 -5.04 0.19 -3.87
N ILE A 82 -4.16 1.11 -3.47
CA ILE A 82 -3.60 1.13 -2.13
C ILE A 82 -4.57 1.91 -1.23
N LYS A 83 -5.19 1.23 -0.28
CA LYS A 83 -6.14 1.85 0.64
C LYS A 83 -5.47 2.37 1.90
N ASP A 84 -4.49 1.65 2.42
CA ASP A 84 -3.77 2.05 3.62
C ASP A 84 -2.39 1.38 3.62
N ILE A 85 -1.34 2.20 3.70
CA ILE A 85 0.04 1.69 3.69
C ILE A 85 0.41 1.14 5.06
N ASN A 86 -0.04 1.78 6.14
CA ASN A 86 0.31 1.35 7.51
C ASN A 86 -0.21 -0.06 7.80
N ASP A 87 -1.46 -0.32 7.43
CA ASP A 87 -2.08 -1.64 7.59
C ASP A 87 -1.81 -2.56 6.41
N GLY A 88 -1.32 -2.01 5.31
CA GLY A 88 -1.05 -2.79 4.10
C GLY A 88 -2.33 -3.28 3.43
N LEU A 89 -3.31 -2.38 3.25
CA LEU A 89 -4.59 -2.71 2.62
C LEU A 89 -4.55 -2.45 1.14
N ILE A 90 -4.85 -3.47 0.35
CA ILE A 90 -4.90 -3.42 -1.11
C ILE A 90 -6.25 -3.91 -1.58
N ASP A 91 -6.86 -3.17 -2.50
CA ASP A 91 -8.12 -3.55 -3.13
C ASP A 91 -7.94 -3.72 -4.63
N PHE A 92 -8.60 -4.73 -5.17
CA PHE A 92 -8.64 -5.02 -6.60
C PHE A 92 -10.08 -4.90 -7.09
N PHE A 93 -10.31 -4.09 -8.12
CA PHE A 93 -11.61 -4.05 -8.77
C PHE A 93 -11.93 -5.39 -9.41
N CYS A 94 -13.12 -5.90 -9.18
CA CYS A 94 -13.60 -7.16 -9.76
C CYS A 94 -15.04 -6.97 -10.24
N LEU A 95 -15.34 -7.49 -11.44
CA LEU A 95 -16.71 -7.55 -11.91
C LEU A 95 -17.30 -8.90 -11.50
N PHE A 96 -18.38 -8.83 -10.75
CA PHE A 96 -19.10 -10.02 -10.28
C PHE A 96 -20.57 -9.87 -10.63
N GLU A 97 -21.06 -10.76 -11.51
CA GLU A 97 -22.45 -10.76 -11.97
C GLU A 97 -22.91 -9.36 -12.43
N GLY A 98 -22.07 -8.68 -13.21
CA GLY A 98 -22.39 -7.39 -13.81
C GLY A 98 -22.23 -6.18 -12.89
N ARG A 99 -21.76 -6.37 -11.67
CA ARG A 99 -21.52 -5.25 -10.75
C ARG A 99 -20.08 -5.23 -10.25
N GLU A 100 -19.63 -4.08 -9.82
CA GLU A 100 -18.29 -3.89 -9.27
C GLU A 100 -18.26 -4.29 -7.80
N ILE A 101 -17.27 -5.12 -7.44
CA ILE A 101 -16.91 -5.41 -6.06
C ILE A 101 -15.41 -5.20 -5.90
N MET A 102 -14.94 -5.20 -4.66
CA MET A 102 -13.53 -5.14 -4.34
C MET A 102 -13.05 -6.46 -3.73
N LEU A 103 -11.99 -7.03 -4.32
CA LEU A 103 -11.26 -8.10 -3.69
C LEU A 103 -10.24 -7.44 -2.76
N CYS A 104 -10.28 -7.79 -1.48
CA CYS A 104 -9.54 -7.07 -0.44
C CYS A 104 -8.47 -7.95 0.19
N TRP A 105 -7.25 -7.42 0.24
CA TRP A 105 -6.13 -8.09 0.88
C TRP A 105 -5.50 -7.17 1.91
N LYS A 106 -5.15 -7.74 3.06
CA LYS A 106 -4.41 -7.06 4.11
C LYS A 106 -3.07 -7.74 4.31
N TYR A 107 -2.02 -6.96 4.53
CA TYR A 107 -0.69 -7.49 4.82
C TYR A 107 -0.73 -8.48 5.98
N GLY A 108 -0.13 -9.65 5.75
CA GLY A 108 -0.17 -10.77 6.67
C GLY A 108 -1.14 -11.87 6.25
N GLU A 109 -2.09 -11.58 5.38
CA GLU A 109 -2.96 -12.60 4.79
C GLU A 109 -2.20 -13.32 3.68
N GLU A 110 -2.31 -14.65 3.65
CA GLU A 110 -1.56 -15.46 2.70
C GLU A 110 -2.06 -15.31 1.26
N LYS A 111 -3.38 -15.20 1.12
CA LYS A 111 -4.04 -15.04 -0.16
C LYS A 111 -5.24 -14.10 -0.01
N ILE A 112 -5.95 -13.83 -1.10
CA ILE A 112 -7.17 -13.02 -1.05
C ILE A 112 -8.30 -13.88 -0.48
N GLU A 113 -8.73 -13.55 0.73
CA GLU A 113 -9.76 -14.31 1.45
C GLU A 113 -11.05 -13.53 1.67
N TYR A 114 -11.06 -12.23 1.29
CA TYR A 114 -12.17 -11.33 1.58
C TYR A 114 -12.50 -10.47 0.39
N TRP A 115 -13.74 -10.01 0.37
CA TRP A 115 -14.24 -9.04 -0.59
C TRP A 115 -15.15 -8.05 0.13
N HIS A 116 -15.41 -6.91 -0.47
CA HIS A 116 -16.39 -5.96 0.05
C HIS A 116 -17.05 -5.21 -1.10
N GLU A 117 -18.20 -4.61 -0.81
CA GLU A 117 -18.86 -3.71 -1.74
C GLU A 117 -18.01 -2.45 -1.91
N ILE A 118 -18.19 -1.75 -3.03
CA ILE A 118 -17.39 -0.56 -3.36
C ILE A 118 -17.41 0.46 -2.23
N ASP A 119 -18.57 0.66 -1.59
CA ASP A 119 -18.75 1.69 -0.58
C ASP A 119 -18.49 1.23 0.85
N ASP A 120 -18.30 -0.07 1.07
CA ASP A 120 -18.22 -0.61 2.44
C ASP A 120 -16.82 -0.51 3.08
N GLY A 121 -15.77 -0.58 2.30
CA GLY A 121 -14.41 -0.56 2.82
C GLY A 121 -14.06 -1.78 3.67
N PHE A 122 -12.97 -1.66 4.46
CA PHE A 122 -12.42 -2.77 5.24
C PHE A 122 -13.41 -3.33 6.27
N THR A 123 -14.21 -2.47 6.91
CA THR A 123 -15.17 -2.91 7.93
C THR A 123 -16.31 -3.75 7.36
N GLY A 124 -16.56 -3.63 6.06
CA GLY A 124 -17.59 -4.40 5.37
C GLY A 124 -17.10 -5.69 4.72
N ARG A 125 -15.89 -6.15 5.07
CA ARG A 125 -15.29 -7.35 4.48
C ARG A 125 -16.13 -8.58 4.74
N LYS A 126 -16.28 -9.39 3.69
CA LYS A 126 -17.03 -10.66 3.72
C LYS A 126 -16.12 -11.78 3.21
N PRO A 127 -16.24 -13.00 3.77
CA PRO A 127 -15.44 -14.13 3.27
C PRO A 127 -15.71 -14.41 1.80
N ILE A 128 -14.63 -14.69 1.05
CA ILE A 128 -14.72 -14.92 -0.39
C ILE A 128 -15.21 -16.33 -0.75
N ASN A 129 -15.13 -17.29 0.19
CA ASN A 129 -15.49 -18.68 -0.09
C ASN A 129 -16.93 -18.85 -0.59
N VAL A 130 -17.84 -17.97 -0.20
CA VAL A 130 -19.23 -17.98 -0.71
C VAL A 130 -19.28 -17.65 -2.20
N LEU A 131 -18.32 -16.86 -2.71
CA LEU A 131 -18.29 -16.41 -4.10
C LEU A 131 -17.28 -17.18 -4.95
N ILE A 132 -16.42 -17.97 -4.34
CA ILE A 132 -15.22 -18.49 -5.02
C ILE A 132 -15.55 -19.33 -6.26
N ASP A 133 -16.57 -20.17 -6.18
CA ASP A 133 -17.00 -21.02 -7.30
C ASP A 133 -17.54 -20.18 -8.45
N ARG A 134 -18.29 -19.13 -8.14
CA ARG A 134 -18.83 -18.20 -9.14
C ARG A 134 -17.75 -17.34 -9.76
N LEU A 135 -16.77 -16.90 -8.97
CA LEU A 135 -15.63 -16.10 -9.45
C LEU A 135 -14.75 -16.89 -10.41
N LYS A 136 -14.65 -18.20 -10.23
CA LYS A 136 -13.90 -19.09 -11.13
C LYS A 136 -14.61 -19.31 -12.46
N GLN A 137 -15.91 -19.14 -12.52
CA GLN A 137 -16.70 -19.31 -13.75
C GLN A 137 -16.68 -18.06 -14.64
N ASN A 138 -16.25 -16.94 -14.11
CA ASN A 138 -16.14 -15.69 -14.84
C ASN A 138 -14.74 -15.54 -15.44
#